data_08f0442ffaf57d9c7326ec522e35534b
#
_entry.id   08f0442ffaf57d9c7326ec522e35534b
#
_cell.length_a   1.000
_cell.length_b   1.000
_cell.length_c   1.000
_cell.angle_alpha   90.00
_cell.angle_beta   90.00
_cell.angle_gamma   90.00
#
_symmetry.space_group_name_H-M   'P 1'
#
loop_
_entity.id
_entity.type
_entity.pdbx_description
1 polymer ?
#
loop_
_entity_poly.entity_id
_entity_poly.type
_entity_poly.pdbx_seq_one_letter_code
_entity_poly.pdbx_strand_id
1 'polypeptide(L)'
;MILKQWRSFCLGADDEALFPRAAQPCGAVFAPLVFLVRHDPLQSRGLFYIHDLDELSELETVRCLTPCSPAFGELADFVRVHGAGVLNVRFQNAFAVLETWQRQKKTGLVLTLVGLGDVGGTALLALKLLGHEFSKIQIFDPNKAQCARYELELNQVLSPDGQPLPKVVICEEKDLFVCDLFAFTASRGVPGLDTTVQDVRMAQYEANRTMVGAYARMARSVGFTGLFCQISDPVDHLSRSVFLQSNQNEAGEYDFSGLLPEQVQGFGLGVMAARCAYYARQLGVSEETLRVYGPHGQGLICANSCGPDYDATLSAELTEKTRTANLRVRELGFKPYL
;
A
#
# COMPACT_ATOMS: atom_id res chain seq x y z
N MET A 1 -29.76 -10.94 -8.94
CA MET A 1 -28.44 -10.57 -9.50
C MET A 1 -28.54 -10.37 -11.00
N ILE A 2 -28.23 -9.19 -11.51
CA ILE A 2 -28.21 -8.83 -12.94
C ILE A 2 -26.78 -9.01 -13.42
N LEU A 3 -26.58 -9.55 -14.63
CA LEU A 3 -25.26 -9.71 -15.24
C LEU A 3 -25.17 -8.90 -16.53
N LYS A 4 -24.08 -8.16 -16.68
CA LYS A 4 -23.77 -7.40 -17.90
C LYS A 4 -22.30 -7.53 -18.28
N GLN A 5 -22.03 -7.50 -19.57
CA GLN A 5 -20.68 -7.40 -20.09
C GLN A 5 -20.28 -5.93 -20.22
N TRP A 6 -19.11 -5.59 -19.72
CA TRP A 6 -18.47 -4.31 -19.91
C TRP A 6 -17.00 -4.52 -20.23
N ARG A 7 -16.61 -4.20 -21.46
CA ARG A 7 -15.27 -4.53 -22.00
C ARG A 7 -14.99 -6.04 -21.85
N SER A 8 -13.91 -6.42 -21.16
CA SER A 8 -13.54 -7.81 -20.88
C SER A 8 -14.15 -8.39 -19.60
N PHE A 9 -14.93 -7.59 -18.85
CA PHE A 9 -15.48 -8.00 -17.56
C PHE A 9 -16.93 -8.49 -17.68
N CYS A 10 -17.25 -9.51 -16.91
CA CYS A 10 -18.61 -9.80 -16.49
C CYS A 10 -18.91 -9.00 -15.22
N LEU A 11 -19.84 -8.08 -15.26
CA LEU A 11 -20.26 -7.29 -14.10
C LEU A 11 -21.54 -7.89 -13.51
N GLY A 12 -21.60 -7.99 -12.18
CA GLY A 12 -22.76 -8.46 -11.44
C GLY A 12 -23.25 -7.40 -10.45
N ALA A 13 -24.56 -7.13 -10.39
CA ALA A 13 -25.18 -6.26 -9.38
C ALA A 13 -26.64 -6.60 -9.17
N ASP A 14 -27.21 -6.17 -8.03
CA ASP A 14 -28.64 -6.27 -7.78
C ASP A 14 -29.42 -5.02 -8.26
N ASP A 15 -28.73 -3.89 -8.44
CA ASP A 15 -29.30 -2.63 -8.90
C ASP A 15 -28.75 -2.27 -10.30
N GLU A 16 -29.67 -2.09 -11.25
CA GLU A 16 -29.38 -1.68 -12.62
C GLU A 16 -28.60 -0.36 -12.71
N ALA A 17 -28.81 0.56 -11.75
CA ALA A 17 -28.17 1.87 -11.72
C ALA A 17 -26.66 1.82 -11.41
N LEU A 18 -26.12 0.69 -10.99
CA LEU A 18 -24.69 0.53 -10.69
C LEU A 18 -23.83 0.30 -11.95
N PHE A 19 -24.45 -0.14 -13.04
CA PHE A 19 -23.71 -0.48 -14.25
C PHE A 19 -23.27 0.76 -15.04
N PRO A 20 -22.08 0.73 -15.65
CA PRO A 20 -21.70 1.74 -16.63
C PRO A 20 -22.71 1.78 -17.79
N ARG A 21 -22.98 2.97 -18.33
CA ARG A 21 -23.91 3.15 -19.45
C ARG A 21 -23.61 2.27 -20.68
N ALA A 22 -22.34 1.94 -20.89
CA ALA A 22 -21.88 1.12 -22.01
C ALA A 22 -21.97 -0.40 -21.74
N ALA A 23 -22.42 -0.83 -20.55
CA ALA A 23 -22.55 -2.25 -20.24
C ALA A 23 -23.75 -2.86 -20.97
N GLN A 24 -23.55 -4.04 -21.57
CA GLN A 24 -24.55 -4.76 -22.35
C GLN A 24 -25.02 -6.01 -21.58
N PRO A 25 -26.28 -6.42 -21.66
CA PRO A 25 -26.74 -7.66 -21.04
C PRO A 25 -25.88 -8.84 -21.50
N CYS A 26 -25.56 -9.75 -20.58
CA CYS A 26 -24.92 -11.03 -20.92
C CYS A 26 -25.73 -12.20 -20.38
N GLY A 27 -25.76 -13.28 -21.18
CA GLY A 27 -26.62 -14.45 -20.89
C GLY A 27 -25.99 -15.48 -19.96
N ALA A 28 -24.69 -15.35 -19.66
CA ALA A 28 -23.94 -16.27 -18.82
C ALA A 28 -22.80 -15.56 -18.07
N VAL A 29 -22.43 -16.10 -16.91
CA VAL A 29 -21.26 -15.65 -16.16
C VAL A 29 -19.97 -16.10 -16.84
N PHE A 30 -18.95 -15.21 -16.85
CA PHE A 30 -17.61 -15.52 -17.37
C PHE A 30 -16.54 -14.74 -16.57
N ALA A 31 -15.31 -15.21 -16.62
CA ALA A 31 -14.17 -14.55 -15.95
C ALA A 31 -13.52 -13.49 -16.88
N PRO A 32 -13.07 -12.37 -16.32
CA PRO A 32 -13.13 -11.99 -14.91
C PRO A 32 -14.52 -11.46 -14.51
N LEU A 33 -15.06 -11.99 -13.41
CA LEU A 33 -16.30 -11.53 -12.81
C LEU A 33 -16.01 -10.44 -11.77
N VAL A 34 -16.81 -9.37 -11.77
CA VAL A 34 -16.72 -8.27 -10.81
C VAL A 34 -18.12 -7.87 -10.32
N PHE A 35 -18.34 -7.94 -9.02
CA PHE A 35 -19.56 -7.45 -8.41
C PHE A 35 -19.47 -5.95 -8.12
N LEU A 36 -20.55 -5.23 -8.44
CA LEU A 36 -20.66 -3.80 -8.17
C LEU A 36 -21.47 -3.61 -6.88
N VAL A 37 -20.88 -2.86 -5.93
CA VAL A 37 -21.49 -2.56 -4.63
C VAL A 37 -21.49 -1.06 -4.37
N ARG A 38 -22.32 -0.62 -3.40
CA ARG A 38 -22.41 0.79 -2.99
C ARG A 38 -22.28 0.91 -1.47
N HIS A 39 -21.10 0.58 -0.96
CA HIS A 39 -20.77 0.65 0.47
C HIS A 39 -20.31 2.05 0.90
N ASP A 40 -20.31 2.35 2.22
CA ASP A 40 -19.75 3.59 2.73
C ASP A 40 -18.23 3.65 2.51
N PRO A 41 -17.70 4.57 1.70
CA PRO A 41 -16.28 4.59 1.37
C PRO A 41 -15.35 4.90 2.55
N LEU A 42 -15.85 5.48 3.64
CA LEU A 42 -15.05 5.73 4.84
C LEU A 42 -14.87 4.49 5.73
N GLN A 43 -15.68 3.45 5.50
CA GLN A 43 -15.74 2.25 6.34
C GLN A 43 -15.56 0.95 5.55
N SER A 44 -15.38 1.02 4.23
CA SER A 44 -15.30 -0.17 3.37
C SER A 44 -14.15 -0.09 2.38
N ARG A 45 -13.79 -1.25 1.83
CA ARG A 45 -12.86 -1.40 0.72
C ARG A 45 -13.44 -0.84 -0.58
N GLY A 46 -12.58 -0.43 -1.50
CA GLY A 46 -12.96 0.07 -2.83
C GLY A 46 -12.90 -1.01 -3.90
N LEU A 47 -11.86 -1.84 -3.89
CA LEU A 47 -11.63 -2.93 -4.82
C LEU A 47 -10.98 -4.10 -4.10
N PHE A 48 -11.66 -5.23 -4.01
CA PHE A 48 -11.16 -6.42 -3.33
C PHE A 48 -11.61 -7.70 -4.03
N TYR A 49 -11.14 -8.86 -3.56
CA TYR A 49 -11.38 -10.15 -4.18
C TYR A 49 -12.07 -11.08 -3.21
N ILE A 50 -13.00 -11.89 -3.71
CA ILE A 50 -13.79 -12.85 -2.93
C ILE A 50 -13.74 -14.24 -3.56
N HIS A 51 -13.94 -15.27 -2.73
CA HIS A 51 -14.10 -16.66 -3.13
C HIS A 51 -15.44 -17.28 -2.73
N ASP A 52 -16.25 -16.53 -1.96
CA ASP A 52 -17.65 -16.89 -1.65
C ASP A 52 -18.55 -15.67 -1.76
N LEU A 53 -19.80 -15.85 -2.17
CA LEU A 53 -20.79 -14.77 -2.30
C LEU A 53 -21.15 -14.12 -0.96
N ASP A 54 -21.06 -14.85 0.14
CA ASP A 54 -21.31 -14.30 1.48
C ASP A 54 -20.30 -13.20 1.87
N GLU A 55 -19.14 -13.17 1.21
CA GLU A 55 -18.13 -12.11 1.37
C GLU A 55 -18.53 -10.77 0.70
N LEU A 56 -19.64 -10.74 -0.06
CA LEU A 56 -20.19 -9.49 -0.61
C LEU A 56 -20.81 -8.58 0.46
N SER A 57 -21.05 -9.09 1.66
CA SER A 57 -21.62 -8.30 2.75
C SER A 57 -20.67 -7.16 3.19
N GLU A 58 -21.24 -6.09 3.79
CA GLU A 58 -20.49 -4.93 4.31
C GLU A 58 -19.64 -5.25 5.58
N LEU A 59 -19.20 -6.51 5.75
CA LEU A 59 -18.50 -6.96 6.96
C LEU A 59 -17.01 -6.57 6.93
N GLU A 60 -16.72 -5.30 7.16
CA GLU A 60 -15.34 -4.76 7.26
C GLU A 60 -14.82 -4.72 8.72
N THR A 61 -15.31 -5.61 9.56
CA THR A 61 -14.90 -5.76 10.97
C THR A 61 -14.31 -7.15 11.20
N VAL A 62 -13.96 -7.46 12.45
CA VAL A 62 -13.54 -8.83 12.85
C VAL A 62 -14.54 -9.93 12.46
N ARG A 63 -15.76 -9.57 12.11
CA ARG A 63 -16.75 -10.50 11.56
C ARG A 63 -16.32 -11.14 10.24
N CYS A 64 -15.47 -10.48 9.45
CA CYS A 64 -14.89 -11.09 8.24
C CYS A 64 -14.00 -12.30 8.54
N LEU A 65 -13.59 -12.51 9.80
CA LEU A 65 -12.87 -13.69 10.26
C LEU A 65 -13.81 -14.83 10.72
N THR A 66 -15.10 -14.57 10.81
CA THR A 66 -16.09 -15.59 11.15
C THR A 66 -16.42 -16.39 9.88
N PRO A 67 -16.37 -17.73 9.90
CA PRO A 67 -16.77 -18.53 8.76
C PRO A 67 -18.18 -18.16 8.32
N CYS A 68 -18.35 -17.77 7.07
CA CYS A 68 -19.66 -17.54 6.46
C CYS A 68 -20.34 -18.87 6.14
N SER A 69 -21.66 -18.87 6.11
CA SER A 69 -22.41 -20.00 5.55
C SER A 69 -22.23 -19.98 4.04
N PRO A 70 -21.73 -21.06 3.40
CA PRO A 70 -21.48 -21.02 1.97
C PRO A 70 -22.76 -20.81 1.18
N ALA A 71 -22.75 -19.87 0.25
CA ALA A 71 -23.83 -19.70 -0.71
C ALA A 71 -23.89 -20.89 -1.69
N PHE A 72 -25.08 -21.20 -2.24
CA PHE A 72 -25.29 -22.32 -3.17
C PHE A 72 -25.82 -21.82 -4.51
N GLY A 73 -25.55 -22.56 -5.59
CA GLY A 73 -25.98 -22.30 -6.94
C GLY A 73 -24.88 -22.03 -7.93
N GLU A 74 -25.21 -22.00 -9.23
CA GLU A 74 -24.22 -21.88 -10.33
C GLU A 74 -23.28 -20.68 -10.18
N LEU A 75 -23.79 -19.52 -9.78
CA LEU A 75 -22.98 -18.32 -9.57
C LEU A 75 -22.02 -18.48 -8.38
N ALA A 76 -22.48 -19.08 -7.28
CA ALA A 76 -21.64 -19.35 -6.12
C ALA A 76 -20.54 -20.36 -6.44
N ASP A 77 -20.87 -21.41 -7.21
CA ASP A 77 -19.90 -22.40 -7.67
C ASP A 77 -18.85 -21.78 -8.60
N PHE A 78 -19.30 -20.88 -9.49
CA PHE A 78 -18.38 -20.10 -10.34
C PHE A 78 -17.42 -19.25 -9.52
N VAL A 79 -17.92 -18.53 -8.52
CA VAL A 79 -17.09 -17.67 -7.64
C VAL A 79 -16.09 -18.50 -6.84
N ARG A 80 -16.49 -19.66 -6.31
CA ARG A 80 -15.54 -20.55 -5.58
C ARG A 80 -14.41 -21.07 -6.47
N VAL A 81 -14.69 -21.35 -7.73
CA VAL A 81 -13.67 -21.88 -8.67
C VAL A 81 -12.78 -20.78 -9.23
N HIS A 82 -13.35 -19.66 -9.64
CA HIS A 82 -12.65 -18.62 -10.39
C HIS A 82 -12.32 -17.38 -9.54
N GLY A 83 -12.99 -17.21 -8.39
CA GLY A 83 -13.04 -16.00 -7.63
C GLY A 83 -13.80 -14.88 -8.34
N ALA A 84 -14.02 -13.78 -7.65
CA ALA A 84 -14.60 -12.57 -8.23
C ALA A 84 -14.02 -11.32 -7.59
N GLY A 85 -13.88 -10.24 -8.37
CA GLY A 85 -13.62 -8.90 -7.86
C GLY A 85 -14.91 -8.31 -7.26
N VAL A 86 -14.74 -7.40 -6.31
CA VAL A 86 -15.82 -6.54 -5.80
C VAL A 86 -15.38 -5.11 -5.96
N LEU A 87 -16.21 -4.27 -6.58
CA LEU A 87 -15.91 -2.87 -6.87
C LEU A 87 -16.96 -1.97 -6.22
N ASN A 88 -16.52 -1.11 -5.31
CA ASN A 88 -17.38 -0.09 -4.71
C ASN A 88 -17.48 1.12 -5.64
N VAL A 89 -18.63 1.23 -6.33
CA VAL A 89 -18.89 2.29 -7.32
C VAL A 89 -19.13 3.67 -6.71
N ARG A 90 -19.04 3.82 -5.40
CA ARG A 90 -19.04 5.14 -4.75
C ARG A 90 -17.69 5.86 -4.94
N PHE A 91 -16.63 5.15 -5.25
CA PHE A 91 -15.37 5.75 -5.70
C PHE A 91 -15.46 6.09 -7.19
N GLN A 92 -15.31 7.35 -7.54
CA GLN A 92 -15.51 7.81 -8.92
C GLN A 92 -14.45 7.25 -9.90
N ASN A 93 -13.23 6.99 -9.40
CA ASN A 93 -12.13 6.41 -10.18
C ASN A 93 -12.10 4.87 -10.19
N ALA A 94 -13.08 4.21 -9.55
CA ALA A 94 -13.07 2.76 -9.32
C ALA A 94 -12.87 1.95 -10.62
N PHE A 95 -13.61 2.27 -11.68
CA PHE A 95 -13.49 1.56 -12.95
C PHE A 95 -12.14 1.79 -13.64
N ALA A 96 -11.58 2.99 -13.55
CA ALA A 96 -10.24 3.28 -14.11
C ALA A 96 -9.14 2.49 -13.39
N VAL A 97 -9.23 2.36 -12.07
CA VAL A 97 -8.32 1.54 -11.26
C VAL A 97 -8.47 0.06 -11.61
N LEU A 98 -9.71 -0.45 -11.67
CA LEU A 98 -9.98 -1.83 -12.07
C LEU A 98 -9.35 -2.17 -13.42
N GLU A 99 -9.51 -1.33 -14.44
CA GLU A 99 -8.93 -1.54 -15.75
C GLU A 99 -7.39 -1.55 -15.72
N THR A 100 -6.79 -0.65 -14.95
CA THR A 100 -5.34 -0.57 -14.82
C THR A 100 -4.79 -1.83 -14.16
N TRP A 101 -5.42 -2.31 -13.11
CA TRP A 101 -4.94 -3.46 -12.35
C TRP A 101 -5.19 -4.81 -13.05
N GLN A 102 -6.20 -4.90 -13.91
CA GLN A 102 -6.42 -6.09 -14.73
C GLN A 102 -5.40 -6.23 -15.86
N ARG A 103 -4.79 -5.14 -16.31
CA ARG A 103 -3.74 -5.22 -17.33
C ARG A 103 -2.63 -6.12 -16.81
N GLN A 104 -2.39 -7.22 -17.53
CA GLN A 104 -1.42 -8.27 -17.21
C GLN A 104 -0.12 -7.70 -16.67
N LYS A 105 0.62 -8.49 -15.87
CA LYS A 105 1.95 -8.16 -15.34
C LYS A 105 2.74 -7.36 -16.34
N LYS A 106 2.73 -6.05 -16.18
CA LYS A 106 3.47 -5.13 -17.02
C LYS A 106 4.93 -5.33 -16.66
N THR A 107 5.70 -5.87 -17.55
CA THR A 107 7.15 -5.88 -17.42
C THR A 107 7.66 -4.45 -17.58
N GLY A 108 8.64 -4.06 -16.80
CA GLY A 108 9.24 -2.75 -16.90
C GLY A 108 8.40 -1.63 -16.26
N LEU A 109 7.94 -1.85 -15.04
CA LEU A 109 7.22 -0.86 -14.23
C LEU A 109 8.05 0.43 -14.06
N VAL A 110 7.34 1.54 -13.90
CA VAL A 110 7.93 2.84 -13.58
C VAL A 110 7.60 3.19 -12.12
N LEU A 111 8.65 3.46 -11.34
CA LEU A 111 8.51 3.95 -9.97
C LEU A 111 8.94 5.41 -9.91
N THR A 112 8.16 6.25 -9.21
CA THR A 112 8.58 7.60 -8.79
C THR A 112 8.88 7.60 -7.30
N LEU A 113 10.09 7.98 -6.90
CA LEU A 113 10.52 8.10 -5.51
C LEU A 113 10.69 9.57 -5.14
N VAL A 114 9.97 10.02 -4.12
CA VAL A 114 9.99 11.40 -3.62
C VAL A 114 10.62 11.46 -2.24
N GLY A 115 11.67 12.28 -2.12
CA GLY A 115 12.49 12.42 -0.91
C GLY A 115 13.75 11.54 -0.95
N LEU A 116 14.92 12.17 -0.99
CA LEU A 116 16.22 11.50 -1.12
C LEU A 116 17.06 11.65 0.15
N GLY A 117 16.40 11.68 1.31
CA GLY A 117 17.04 11.60 2.62
C GLY A 117 17.56 10.19 2.94
N ASP A 118 17.84 9.91 4.21
CA ASP A 118 18.41 8.63 4.66
C ASP A 118 17.62 7.42 4.16
N VAL A 119 16.30 7.40 4.42
CA VAL A 119 15.41 6.31 4.00
C VAL A 119 15.27 6.25 2.48
N GLY A 120 15.01 7.40 1.83
CA GLY A 120 14.81 7.43 0.37
C GLY A 120 16.08 7.08 -0.40
N GLY A 121 17.24 7.54 0.04
CA GLY A 121 18.53 7.20 -0.57
C GLY A 121 18.86 5.71 -0.43
N THR A 122 18.61 5.14 0.75
CA THR A 122 18.82 3.70 0.99
C THR A 122 17.85 2.86 0.16
N ALA A 123 16.55 3.24 0.15
CA ALA A 123 15.54 2.57 -0.67
C ALA A 123 15.89 2.64 -2.17
N LEU A 124 16.34 3.79 -2.66
CA LEU A 124 16.75 3.98 -4.04
C LEU A 124 17.92 3.06 -4.43
N LEU A 125 18.95 2.94 -3.56
CA LEU A 125 20.06 2.02 -3.79
C LEU A 125 19.59 0.57 -3.83
N ALA A 126 18.73 0.15 -2.89
CA ALA A 126 18.19 -1.20 -2.85
C ALA A 126 17.35 -1.50 -4.10
N LEU A 127 16.48 -0.57 -4.52
CA LEU A 127 15.67 -0.69 -5.72
C LEU A 127 16.51 -0.72 -7.00
N LYS A 128 17.61 0.03 -7.04
CA LYS A 128 18.55 -0.03 -8.17
C LYS A 128 19.16 -1.42 -8.32
N LEU A 129 19.54 -2.08 -7.21
CA LEU A 129 20.22 -3.37 -7.23
C LEU A 129 19.27 -4.58 -7.32
N LEU A 130 18.07 -4.48 -6.75
CA LEU A 130 17.14 -5.60 -6.57
C LEU A 130 15.83 -5.45 -7.34
N GLY A 131 15.54 -4.25 -7.85
CA GLY A 131 14.25 -3.92 -8.46
C GLY A 131 14.18 -4.28 -9.94
N HIS A 132 14.45 -5.53 -10.31
CA HIS A 132 14.43 -6.01 -11.71
C HIS A 132 13.07 -5.85 -12.42
N GLU A 133 11.98 -5.69 -11.67
CA GLU A 133 10.63 -5.42 -12.21
C GLU A 133 10.52 -3.99 -12.77
N PHE A 134 11.41 -3.08 -12.38
CA PHE A 134 11.40 -1.69 -12.84
C PHE A 134 12.30 -1.51 -14.06
N SER A 135 11.77 -0.84 -15.08
CA SER A 135 12.58 -0.33 -16.18
C SER A 135 13.19 1.04 -15.87
N LYS A 136 12.50 1.80 -15.01
CA LYS A 136 12.85 3.18 -14.68
C LYS A 136 12.45 3.52 -13.24
N ILE A 137 13.35 4.19 -12.53
CA ILE A 137 13.09 4.84 -11.24
C ILE A 137 13.23 6.35 -11.46
N GLN A 138 12.12 7.07 -11.35
CA GLN A 138 12.08 8.52 -11.34
C GLN A 138 12.37 9.03 -9.93
N ILE A 139 13.21 10.03 -9.78
CA ILE A 139 13.58 10.59 -8.47
C ILE A 139 13.23 12.08 -8.41
N PHE A 140 12.70 12.50 -7.27
CA PHE A 140 12.38 13.89 -7.00
C PHE A 140 12.73 14.28 -5.56
N ASP A 141 13.45 15.40 -5.45
CA ASP A 141 13.76 16.05 -4.18
C ASP A 141 13.88 17.56 -4.42
N PRO A 142 13.46 18.43 -3.49
CA PRO A 142 13.71 19.87 -3.58
C PRO A 142 15.20 20.21 -3.74
N ASN A 143 16.11 19.40 -3.16
CA ASN A 143 17.55 19.51 -3.35
C ASN A 143 17.96 18.93 -4.72
N LYS A 144 18.04 19.79 -5.72
CA LYS A 144 18.41 19.41 -7.10
C LYS A 144 19.82 18.82 -7.21
N ALA A 145 20.76 19.25 -6.37
CA ALA A 145 22.11 18.69 -6.33
C ALA A 145 22.09 17.23 -5.84
N GLN A 146 21.22 16.90 -4.89
CA GLN A 146 21.01 15.52 -4.42
C GLN A 146 20.45 14.63 -5.53
N CYS A 147 19.46 15.12 -6.29
CA CYS A 147 18.92 14.40 -7.45
C CYS A 147 20.02 14.13 -8.50
N ALA A 148 20.78 15.16 -8.87
CA ALA A 148 21.86 15.04 -9.86
C ALA A 148 22.94 14.06 -9.41
N ARG A 149 23.33 14.08 -8.14
CA ARG A 149 24.28 13.13 -7.56
C ARG A 149 23.78 11.69 -7.71
N TYR A 150 22.55 11.39 -7.26
CA TYR A 150 22.03 10.02 -7.34
C TYR A 150 21.84 9.54 -8.77
N GLU A 151 21.36 10.38 -9.68
CA GLU A 151 21.24 10.04 -11.09
C GLU A 151 22.61 9.67 -11.67
N LEU A 152 23.65 10.49 -11.41
CA LEU A 152 25.00 10.25 -11.89
C LEU A 152 25.60 8.97 -11.31
N GLU A 153 25.61 8.83 -9.97
CA GLU A 153 26.26 7.71 -9.29
C GLU A 153 25.57 6.38 -9.61
N LEU A 154 24.24 6.32 -9.51
CA LEU A 154 23.52 5.05 -9.65
C LEU A 154 23.46 4.54 -11.09
N ASN A 155 23.51 5.41 -12.09
CA ASN A 155 23.56 4.96 -13.49
C ASN A 155 24.96 4.44 -13.90
N GLN A 156 25.96 4.57 -13.02
CA GLN A 156 27.28 3.96 -13.19
C GLN A 156 27.41 2.58 -12.53
N VAL A 157 26.33 2.09 -11.85
CA VAL A 157 26.31 0.76 -11.25
C VAL A 157 25.92 -0.27 -12.31
N LEU A 158 26.75 -1.33 -12.41
CA LEU A 158 26.49 -2.49 -13.25
C LEU A 158 26.12 -3.72 -12.41
N SER A 159 25.25 -4.56 -12.93
CA SER A 159 24.95 -5.86 -12.31
C SER A 159 26.11 -6.83 -12.56
N PRO A 160 26.58 -7.55 -11.54
CA PRO A 160 27.65 -8.55 -11.70
C PRO A 160 27.29 -9.70 -12.64
N ASP A 161 26.00 -10.03 -12.72
CA ASP A 161 25.46 -11.10 -13.57
C ASP A 161 24.99 -10.61 -14.95
N GLY A 162 25.21 -9.34 -15.27
CA GLY A 162 24.85 -8.73 -16.56
C GLY A 162 23.34 -8.46 -16.74
N GLN A 163 22.51 -8.65 -15.71
CA GLN A 163 21.09 -8.33 -15.80
C GLN A 163 20.88 -6.81 -15.92
N PRO A 164 19.89 -6.36 -16.70
CA PRO A 164 19.59 -4.94 -16.83
C PRO A 164 19.08 -4.38 -15.50
N LEU A 165 19.69 -3.32 -15.03
CA LEU A 165 19.26 -2.57 -13.84
C LEU A 165 18.36 -1.40 -14.25
N PRO A 166 17.37 -1.00 -13.42
CA PRO A 166 16.48 0.11 -13.72
C PRO A 166 17.26 1.41 -13.92
N LYS A 167 16.88 2.20 -14.93
CA LYS A 167 17.46 3.52 -15.16
C LYS A 167 16.94 4.51 -14.10
N VAL A 168 17.85 5.24 -13.46
CA VAL A 168 17.49 6.34 -12.55
C VAL A 168 17.44 7.63 -13.35
N VAL A 169 16.35 8.41 -13.23
CA VAL A 169 16.15 9.68 -13.94
C VAL A 169 15.54 10.73 -13.03
N ILE A 170 15.99 11.98 -13.16
CA ILE A 170 15.36 13.11 -12.45
C ILE A 170 13.97 13.37 -13.03
N CYS A 171 13.00 13.59 -12.18
CA CYS A 171 11.62 13.86 -12.54
C CYS A 171 11.24 15.32 -12.30
N GLU A 172 10.43 15.89 -13.20
CA GLU A 172 9.78 17.18 -12.97
C GLU A 172 8.51 17.01 -12.12
N GLU A 173 8.13 18.04 -11.38
CA GLU A 173 6.95 18.00 -10.49
C GLU A 173 5.66 17.61 -11.23
N LYS A 174 5.47 18.10 -12.46
CA LYS A 174 4.30 17.79 -13.30
C LYS A 174 4.19 16.33 -13.71
N ASP A 175 5.31 15.60 -13.68
CA ASP A 175 5.43 14.21 -14.16
C ASP A 175 5.47 13.18 -13.02
N LEU A 176 5.34 13.61 -11.76
CA LEU A 176 5.45 12.77 -10.57
C LEU A 176 4.54 11.54 -10.58
N PHE A 177 3.34 11.68 -11.12
CA PHE A 177 2.34 10.62 -11.21
C PHE A 177 2.28 9.94 -12.58
N VAL A 178 3.27 10.17 -13.46
CA VAL A 178 3.46 9.41 -14.71
C VAL A 178 4.27 8.14 -14.37
N CYS A 179 3.68 7.28 -13.54
CA CYS A 179 4.31 6.08 -13.00
C CYS A 179 3.26 5.02 -12.63
N ASP A 180 3.73 3.80 -12.38
CA ASP A 180 2.92 2.70 -11.86
C ASP A 180 2.89 2.72 -10.31
N LEU A 181 4.01 3.11 -9.68
CA LEU A 181 4.15 3.25 -8.23
C LEU A 181 4.72 4.63 -7.88
N PHE A 182 4.08 5.31 -6.97
CA PHE A 182 4.55 6.58 -6.39
C PHE A 182 4.97 6.32 -4.94
N ALA A 183 6.25 6.40 -4.63
CA ALA A 183 6.83 6.14 -3.32
C ALA A 183 7.18 7.44 -2.59
N PHE A 184 6.57 7.67 -1.43
CA PHE A 184 6.76 8.86 -0.62
C PHE A 184 7.63 8.55 0.60
N THR A 185 8.87 9.04 0.59
CA THR A 185 9.86 8.91 1.68
C THR A 185 10.27 10.25 2.28
N ALA A 186 9.71 11.37 1.76
CA ALA A 186 10.06 12.69 2.25
C ALA A 186 9.55 12.93 3.68
N SER A 187 10.36 13.62 4.48
CA SER A 187 10.00 14.00 5.85
C SER A 187 10.57 15.38 6.17
N ARG A 188 9.86 16.16 6.98
CA ARG A 188 10.36 17.44 7.50
C ARG A 188 11.39 17.29 8.62
N GLY A 189 11.77 16.07 8.93
CA GLY A 189 12.81 15.73 9.89
C GLY A 189 12.31 14.80 11.00
N VAL A 190 13.27 14.10 11.59
CA VAL A 190 13.07 13.34 12.83
C VAL A 190 13.52 14.24 13.97
N PRO A 191 12.76 14.37 15.07
CA PRO A 191 13.20 15.11 16.24
C PRO A 191 14.60 14.67 16.69
N GLY A 192 15.43 15.63 17.11
CA GLY A 192 16.79 15.37 17.58
C GLY A 192 16.84 14.40 18.77
N LEU A 193 18.06 13.94 19.10
CA LEU A 193 18.27 13.02 20.24
C LEU A 193 17.87 13.67 21.57
N ASP A 194 17.95 15.01 21.67
CA ASP A 194 17.68 15.82 22.89
C ASP A 194 16.22 16.30 22.97
N THR A 195 15.32 15.78 22.15
CA THR A 195 13.93 16.28 22.12
C THR A 195 13.14 15.80 23.32
N THR A 196 12.57 16.74 24.09
CA THR A 196 11.70 16.48 25.27
C THR A 196 10.22 16.29 24.90
N VAL A 197 9.89 16.18 23.60
CA VAL A 197 8.50 15.99 23.13
C VAL A 197 7.98 14.65 23.60
N GLN A 198 6.91 14.64 24.39
CA GLN A 198 6.30 13.43 24.94
C GLN A 198 5.77 12.46 23.87
N ASP A 199 5.28 12.99 22.74
CA ASP A 199 4.80 12.20 21.61
C ASP A 199 5.51 12.61 20.31
N VAL A 200 6.68 12.03 20.07
CA VAL A 200 7.50 12.25 18.88
C VAL A 200 6.74 11.90 17.60
N ARG A 201 5.88 10.89 17.62
CA ARG A 201 5.13 10.43 16.44
C ARG A 201 4.04 11.41 16.04
N MET A 202 3.31 11.96 17.00
CA MET A 202 2.30 12.98 16.70
C MET A 202 2.93 14.28 16.21
N ALA A 203 4.07 14.69 16.75
CA ALA A 203 4.81 15.83 16.23
C ALA A 203 5.29 15.60 14.78
N GLN A 204 5.77 14.41 14.46
CA GLN A 204 6.12 14.03 13.09
C GLN A 204 4.89 13.99 12.16
N TYR A 205 3.77 13.47 12.65
CA TYR A 205 2.52 13.46 11.90
C TYR A 205 2.09 14.87 11.50
N GLU A 206 2.02 15.79 12.45
CA GLU A 206 1.61 17.18 12.19
C GLU A 206 2.58 17.88 11.22
N ALA A 207 3.88 17.61 11.30
CA ALA A 207 4.87 18.15 10.39
C ALA A 207 4.74 17.62 8.95
N ASN A 208 4.38 16.32 8.80
CA ASN A 208 4.39 15.64 7.52
C ASN A 208 3.02 15.59 6.83
N ARG A 209 1.89 15.67 7.58
CA ARG A 209 0.53 15.52 7.02
C ARG A 209 0.19 16.55 5.92
N THR A 210 0.65 17.79 6.10
CA THR A 210 0.39 18.85 5.10
C THR A 210 1.13 18.57 3.80
N MET A 211 2.38 18.12 3.91
CA MET A 211 3.23 17.79 2.78
C MET A 211 2.68 16.59 2.01
N VAL A 212 2.43 15.47 2.68
CA VAL A 212 1.88 14.27 2.02
C VAL A 212 0.50 14.53 1.43
N GLY A 213 -0.32 15.37 2.09
CA GLY A 213 -1.63 15.77 1.60
C GLY A 213 -1.57 16.58 0.29
N ALA A 214 -0.52 17.38 0.07
CA ALA A 214 -0.33 18.04 -1.21
C ALA A 214 -0.15 17.01 -2.34
N TYR A 215 0.69 15.99 -2.15
CA TYR A 215 0.86 14.90 -3.11
C TYR A 215 -0.42 14.05 -3.28
N ALA A 216 -1.18 13.83 -2.22
CA ALA A 216 -2.48 13.14 -2.30
C ALA A 216 -3.47 13.89 -3.19
N ARG A 217 -3.54 15.22 -3.07
CA ARG A 217 -4.36 16.08 -3.95
C ARG A 217 -3.84 16.12 -5.38
N MET A 218 -2.52 16.09 -5.60
CA MET A 218 -1.94 15.98 -6.94
C MET A 218 -2.31 14.64 -7.59
N ALA A 219 -2.21 13.51 -6.86
CA ALA A 219 -2.65 12.21 -7.34
C ALA A 219 -4.12 12.21 -7.77
N ARG A 220 -5.00 12.82 -6.95
CA ARG A 220 -6.41 13.04 -7.30
C ARG A 220 -6.56 13.84 -8.58
N SER A 221 -5.89 14.99 -8.71
CA SER A 221 -6.08 15.93 -9.83
C SER A 221 -5.73 15.33 -11.20
N VAL A 222 -4.83 14.35 -11.22
CA VAL A 222 -4.43 13.62 -12.45
C VAL A 222 -5.16 12.28 -12.62
N GLY A 223 -6.07 11.91 -11.71
CA GLY A 223 -6.77 10.63 -11.75
C GLY A 223 -5.81 9.45 -11.64
N PHE A 224 -4.83 9.50 -10.73
CA PHE A 224 -3.80 8.48 -10.58
C PHE A 224 -4.39 7.10 -10.28
N THR A 225 -4.03 6.10 -11.07
CA THR A 225 -4.54 4.72 -10.98
C THR A 225 -3.51 3.71 -10.48
N GLY A 226 -2.26 4.14 -10.23
CA GLY A 226 -1.20 3.32 -9.68
C GLY A 226 -1.25 3.20 -8.16
N LEU A 227 -0.19 2.68 -7.55
CA LEU A 227 -0.05 2.56 -6.10
C LEU A 227 0.64 3.78 -5.49
N PHE A 228 0.06 4.34 -4.44
CA PHE A 228 0.67 5.36 -3.59
C PHE A 228 1.33 4.66 -2.39
N CYS A 229 2.65 4.51 -2.44
CA CYS A 229 3.45 3.82 -1.44
C CYS A 229 3.89 4.81 -0.35
N GLN A 230 3.23 4.79 0.79
CA GLN A 230 3.55 5.63 1.93
C GLN A 230 4.64 4.97 2.80
N ILE A 231 5.80 5.61 2.93
CA ILE A 231 6.97 5.07 3.63
C ILE A 231 7.37 5.95 4.82
N SER A 232 7.18 7.26 4.71
CA SER A 232 7.52 8.21 5.79
C SER A 232 6.72 7.99 7.06
N ASP A 233 7.37 8.20 8.19
CA ASP A 233 6.74 8.09 9.52
C ASP A 233 5.87 9.32 9.90
N PRO A 234 4.79 9.07 10.65
CA PRO A 234 4.22 7.79 11.05
C PRO A 234 3.37 7.16 9.94
N VAL A 235 3.82 6.00 9.44
CA VAL A 235 3.30 5.36 8.22
C VAL A 235 1.78 5.22 8.21
N ASP A 236 1.20 4.62 9.26
CA ASP A 236 -0.24 4.30 9.31
C ASP A 236 -1.10 5.58 9.28
N HIS A 237 -0.73 6.58 10.09
CA HIS A 237 -1.45 7.86 10.16
C HIS A 237 -1.34 8.65 8.85
N LEU A 238 -0.17 8.64 8.23
CA LEU A 238 0.03 9.33 6.95
C LEU A 238 -0.67 8.60 5.81
N SER A 239 -0.70 7.27 5.80
CA SER A 239 -1.50 6.49 4.84
C SER A 239 -2.99 6.86 4.94
N ARG A 240 -3.54 6.91 6.17
CA ARG A 240 -4.91 7.38 6.38
C ARG A 240 -5.10 8.82 5.89
N SER A 241 -4.12 9.69 6.13
CA SER A 241 -4.15 11.08 5.68
C SER A 241 -4.14 11.20 4.15
N VAL A 242 -3.35 10.38 3.45
CA VAL A 242 -3.36 10.32 1.97
C VAL A 242 -4.74 9.96 1.45
N PHE A 243 -5.34 8.89 1.98
CA PHE A 243 -6.67 8.46 1.59
C PHE A 243 -7.71 9.58 1.80
N LEU A 244 -7.78 10.13 3.01
CA LEU A 244 -8.77 11.15 3.35
C LEU A 244 -8.59 12.43 2.52
N GLN A 245 -7.36 12.95 2.40
CA GLN A 245 -7.10 14.20 1.69
C GLN A 245 -7.24 14.08 0.17
N SER A 246 -6.97 12.91 -0.41
CA SER A 246 -7.23 12.68 -1.84
C SER A 246 -8.74 12.65 -2.16
N ASN A 247 -9.57 12.29 -1.18
CA ASN A 247 -11.01 12.13 -1.35
C ASN A 247 -11.83 13.35 -0.89
N GLN A 248 -11.17 14.46 -0.54
CA GLN A 248 -11.82 15.74 -0.24
C GLN A 248 -11.74 16.69 -1.43
N ASN A 249 -12.86 17.38 -1.72
CA ASN A 249 -12.91 18.49 -2.66
C ASN A 249 -12.31 19.78 -2.06
N GLU A 250 -12.30 20.87 -2.80
CA GLU A 250 -11.78 22.18 -2.34
C GLU A 250 -12.55 22.76 -1.16
N ALA A 251 -13.83 22.37 -0.98
CA ALA A 251 -14.65 22.76 0.17
C ALA A 251 -14.39 21.88 1.41
N GLY A 252 -13.55 20.86 1.30
CA GLY A 252 -13.26 19.91 2.39
C GLY A 252 -14.30 18.81 2.54
N GLU A 253 -15.25 18.67 1.62
CA GLU A 253 -16.27 17.64 1.63
C GLU A 253 -15.76 16.37 0.92
N TYR A 254 -16.18 15.19 1.41
CA TYR A 254 -15.82 13.91 0.80
C TYR A 254 -16.68 13.64 -0.44
N ASP A 255 -16.06 13.63 -1.61
CA ASP A 255 -16.68 13.29 -2.90
C ASP A 255 -16.16 11.99 -3.51
N PHE A 256 -15.17 11.37 -2.89
CA PHE A 256 -14.55 10.10 -3.28
C PHE A 256 -14.07 10.04 -4.74
N SER A 257 -13.55 11.17 -5.24
CA SER A 257 -12.95 11.29 -6.57
C SER A 257 -11.41 11.07 -6.54
N GLY A 258 -10.86 10.70 -5.39
CA GLY A 258 -9.44 10.47 -5.16
C GLY A 258 -9.05 9.00 -5.28
N LEU A 259 -8.10 8.62 -4.42
CA LEU A 259 -7.55 7.27 -4.37
C LEU A 259 -8.51 6.30 -3.66
N LEU A 260 -8.58 5.07 -4.15
CA LEU A 260 -9.20 3.96 -3.43
C LEU A 260 -8.32 3.58 -2.22
N PRO A 261 -8.89 2.98 -1.15
CA PRO A 261 -8.10 2.52 -0.01
C PRO A 261 -6.94 1.60 -0.41
N GLU A 262 -7.17 0.69 -1.36
CA GLU A 262 -6.19 -0.29 -1.84
C GLU A 262 -5.04 0.34 -2.63
N GLN A 263 -5.22 1.53 -3.18
CA GLN A 263 -4.13 2.26 -3.84
C GLN A 263 -3.13 2.84 -2.84
N VAL A 264 -3.53 3.02 -1.57
CA VAL A 264 -2.67 3.60 -0.53
C VAL A 264 -2.07 2.49 0.31
N GLN A 265 -0.78 2.20 0.07
CA GLN A 265 -0.06 1.13 0.73
C GLN A 265 0.97 1.70 1.72
N GLY A 266 0.84 1.36 3.01
CA GLY A 266 1.79 1.73 4.06
C GLY A 266 2.93 0.72 4.16
N PHE A 267 4.17 1.18 4.01
CA PHE A 267 5.38 0.34 4.07
C PHE A 267 6.11 0.52 5.40
N GLY A 268 5.60 -0.05 6.47
CA GLY A 268 6.20 -0.02 7.82
C GLY A 268 6.33 -1.39 8.45
N LEU A 269 5.42 -2.33 8.13
CA LEU A 269 5.39 -3.64 8.75
C LEU A 269 6.56 -4.54 8.29
N GLY A 270 7.08 -4.34 7.08
CA GLY A 270 8.22 -5.11 6.56
C GLY A 270 9.47 -4.97 7.42
N VAL A 271 9.80 -3.74 7.84
CA VAL A 271 10.94 -3.51 8.74
C VAL A 271 10.69 -4.10 10.13
N MET A 272 9.44 -4.11 10.61
CA MET A 272 9.10 -4.77 11.88
C MET A 272 9.24 -6.29 11.77
N ALA A 273 8.85 -6.89 10.66
CA ALA A 273 9.05 -8.31 10.40
C ALA A 273 10.54 -8.67 10.37
N ALA A 274 11.38 -7.88 9.71
CA ALA A 274 12.82 -8.09 9.67
C ALA A 274 13.49 -7.96 11.04
N ARG A 275 13.09 -6.96 11.84
CA ARG A 275 13.55 -6.81 13.23
C ARG A 275 13.10 -7.98 14.11
N CYS A 276 11.85 -8.41 13.96
CA CYS A 276 11.32 -9.57 14.67
C CYS A 276 12.11 -10.83 14.34
N ALA A 277 12.38 -11.11 13.06
CA ALA A 277 13.20 -12.24 12.62
C ALA A 277 14.63 -12.17 13.20
N TYR A 278 15.24 -10.99 13.27
CA TYR A 278 16.54 -10.80 13.89
C TYR A 278 16.55 -11.22 15.37
N TYR A 279 15.54 -10.81 16.16
CA TYR A 279 15.45 -11.21 17.57
C TYR A 279 14.99 -12.66 17.75
N ALA A 280 14.14 -13.18 16.88
CA ALA A 280 13.71 -14.57 16.88
C ALA A 280 14.91 -15.53 16.76
N ARG A 281 15.85 -15.24 15.84
CA ARG A 281 17.10 -16.01 15.71
C ARG A 281 17.92 -16.04 17.01
N GLN A 282 17.98 -14.92 17.75
CA GLN A 282 18.70 -14.85 19.02
C GLN A 282 18.02 -15.66 20.14
N LEU A 283 16.71 -15.84 20.05
CA LEU A 283 15.90 -16.60 21.00
C LEU A 283 15.67 -18.05 20.57
N GLY A 284 16.26 -18.49 19.45
CA GLY A 284 16.11 -19.85 18.94
C GLY A 284 14.72 -20.14 18.35
N VAL A 285 13.98 -19.10 17.94
CA VAL A 285 12.65 -19.22 17.31
C VAL A 285 12.79 -19.37 15.81
N SER A 286 12.04 -20.29 15.21
CA SER A 286 12.00 -20.46 13.75
C SER A 286 11.34 -19.27 13.05
N GLU A 287 11.98 -18.78 11.98
CA GLU A 287 11.42 -17.70 11.16
C GLU A 287 10.21 -18.16 10.33
N GLU A 288 10.09 -19.45 10.03
CA GLU A 288 9.00 -20.01 9.20
C GLU A 288 7.63 -19.87 9.86
N THR A 289 7.58 -20.04 11.20
CA THR A 289 6.35 -19.93 11.98
C THR A 289 6.03 -18.51 12.43
N LEU A 290 7.03 -17.62 12.36
CA LEU A 290 6.93 -16.24 12.83
C LEU A 290 5.87 -15.45 12.05
N ARG A 291 5.04 -14.70 12.75
CA ARG A 291 4.05 -13.80 12.14
C ARG A 291 4.07 -12.44 12.83
N VAL A 292 3.99 -11.39 12.03
CA VAL A 292 4.01 -10.01 12.53
C VAL A 292 2.77 -9.28 12.00
N TYR A 293 2.03 -8.68 12.92
CA TYR A 293 0.75 -8.03 12.66
C TYR A 293 0.69 -6.64 13.29
N GLY A 294 -0.23 -5.82 12.82
CA GLY A 294 -0.54 -4.53 13.41
C GLY A 294 0.21 -3.36 12.79
N PRO A 295 0.19 -2.20 13.45
CA PRO A 295 0.79 -0.97 12.95
C PRO A 295 2.32 -0.97 13.13
N HIS A 296 2.98 -0.05 12.42
CA HIS A 296 4.39 0.26 12.63
C HIS A 296 4.60 0.98 13.98
N GLY A 297 4.45 0.26 15.11
CA GLY A 297 4.67 0.83 16.43
C GLY A 297 3.81 0.27 17.55
N GLN A 298 3.13 1.14 18.28
CA GLN A 298 2.23 0.71 19.36
C GLN A 298 1.07 -0.08 18.78
N GLY A 299 0.77 -1.25 19.34
CA GLY A 299 -0.19 -2.20 18.80
C GLY A 299 0.42 -3.24 17.87
N LEU A 300 1.75 -3.20 17.63
CA LEU A 300 2.47 -4.27 16.95
C LEU A 300 2.35 -5.58 17.74
N ILE A 301 2.21 -6.70 17.02
CA ILE A 301 2.19 -8.05 17.57
C ILE A 301 3.18 -8.90 16.77
N CYS A 302 4.17 -9.46 17.45
CA CYS A 302 5.09 -10.46 16.91
C CYS A 302 4.76 -11.81 17.54
N ALA A 303 4.07 -12.68 16.80
CA ALA A 303 3.73 -14.02 17.25
C ALA A 303 4.84 -15.00 16.86
N ASN A 304 5.35 -15.78 17.81
CA ASN A 304 6.31 -16.85 17.52
C ASN A 304 5.73 -17.94 16.63
N SER A 305 4.42 -18.16 16.74
CA SER A 305 3.62 -19.08 15.91
C SER A 305 2.15 -18.66 15.98
N CYS A 306 1.36 -19.04 14.98
CA CYS A 306 -0.10 -18.96 14.99
C CYS A 306 -0.76 -20.35 15.11
N GLY A 307 0.03 -21.38 15.40
CA GLY A 307 -0.40 -22.77 15.55
C GLY A 307 -0.31 -23.28 16.99
N PRO A 308 -0.27 -24.60 17.16
CA PRO A 308 -0.19 -25.25 18.48
C PRO A 308 1.02 -24.82 19.33
N ASP A 309 2.11 -24.40 18.68
CA ASP A 309 3.36 -23.99 19.35
C ASP A 309 3.36 -22.50 19.73
N TYR A 310 2.19 -21.85 19.77
CA TYR A 310 2.09 -20.47 20.21
C TYR A 310 2.44 -20.34 21.69
N ASP A 311 3.41 -19.46 21.97
CA ASP A 311 3.81 -19.07 23.33
C ASP A 311 3.59 -17.56 23.52
N ALA A 312 2.68 -17.24 24.41
CA ALA A 312 2.30 -15.85 24.68
C ALA A 312 3.45 -15.04 25.31
N THR A 313 4.27 -15.66 26.18
CA THR A 313 5.39 -14.99 26.85
C THR A 313 6.50 -14.67 25.86
N LEU A 314 6.87 -15.64 25.04
CA LEU A 314 7.87 -15.48 23.98
C LEU A 314 7.41 -14.45 22.93
N SER A 315 6.14 -14.49 22.54
CA SER A 315 5.54 -13.53 21.60
C SER A 315 5.54 -12.10 22.16
N ALA A 316 5.26 -11.93 23.44
CA ALA A 316 5.35 -10.64 24.12
C ALA A 316 6.79 -10.10 24.17
N GLU A 317 7.78 -10.95 24.47
CA GLU A 317 9.19 -10.59 24.45
C GLU A 317 9.67 -10.18 23.06
N LEU A 318 9.32 -10.96 22.03
CA LEU A 318 9.62 -10.64 20.63
C LEU A 318 9.02 -9.30 20.23
N THR A 319 7.76 -9.07 20.60
CA THR A 319 7.05 -7.81 20.32
C THR A 319 7.79 -6.62 20.94
N GLU A 320 8.15 -6.70 22.21
CA GLU A 320 8.82 -5.60 22.91
C GLU A 320 10.22 -5.33 22.34
N LYS A 321 11.03 -6.37 22.10
CA LYS A 321 12.35 -6.22 21.45
C LYS A 321 12.25 -5.60 20.07
N THR A 322 11.27 -6.01 19.26
CA THR A 322 11.04 -5.49 17.91
C THR A 322 10.61 -4.03 17.96
N ARG A 323 9.67 -3.70 18.82
CA ARG A 323 9.12 -2.33 18.98
C ARG A 323 10.18 -1.33 19.41
N THR A 324 11.10 -1.75 20.29
CA THR A 324 12.14 -0.89 20.88
C THR A 324 13.49 -0.96 20.20
N ALA A 325 13.62 -1.70 19.10
CA ALA A 325 14.90 -1.89 18.39
C ALA A 325 15.60 -0.59 17.99
N ASN A 326 14.83 0.43 17.60
CA ASN A 326 15.35 1.76 17.26
C ASN A 326 15.97 2.50 18.46
N LEU A 327 15.52 2.23 19.69
CA LEU A 327 16.09 2.82 20.89
C LEU A 327 17.50 2.32 21.14
N ARG A 328 17.79 1.05 20.82
CA ARG A 328 19.15 0.48 20.90
C ARG A 328 20.15 1.21 20.03
N VAL A 329 19.72 1.62 18.81
CA VAL A 329 20.58 2.40 17.92
C VAL A 329 20.85 3.80 18.50
N ARG A 330 19.84 4.42 19.14
CA ARG A 330 19.98 5.71 19.82
C ARG A 330 20.90 5.64 21.02
N GLU A 331 20.85 4.55 21.81
CA GLU A 331 21.76 4.30 22.94
C GLU A 331 23.23 4.24 22.50
N LEU A 332 23.50 3.85 21.24
CA LEU A 332 24.83 3.89 20.63
C LEU A 332 25.23 5.28 20.11
N GLY A 333 24.38 6.31 20.28
CA GLY A 333 24.63 7.67 19.83
C GLY A 333 24.32 7.93 18.34
N PHE A 334 23.64 6.99 17.67
CA PHE A 334 23.28 7.12 16.26
C PHE A 334 21.79 7.39 16.06
N LYS A 335 21.49 8.13 15.01
CA LYS A 335 20.12 8.30 14.52
C LYS A 335 19.73 7.08 13.67
N PRO A 336 18.69 6.30 14.04
CA PRO A 336 18.26 5.20 13.20
C PRO A 336 17.65 5.72 11.88
N TYR A 337 17.99 5.08 10.75
CA TYR A 337 17.48 5.44 9.43
C TYR A 337 17.17 4.21 8.52
N LEU A 338 17.22 3.01 9.12
CA LEU A 338 16.79 1.75 8.47
C LEU A 338 15.61 1.14 9.21
#